data_22fb5b95a32b19c3042073cbc3542592
#
_entry.id   22fb5b95a32b19c3042073cbc3542592
#
_cell.length_a   1.000
_cell.length_b   1.000
_cell.length_c   1.000
_cell.angle_alpha   90.00
_cell.angle_beta   90.00
_cell.angle_gamma   90.00
#
_symmetry.space_group_name_H-M   'P 1'
#
loop_
_entity.id
_entity.type
_entity.pdbx_description
1 polymer ?
#
loop_
_entity_poly.entity_id
_entity_poly.type
_entity_poly.pdbx_seq_one_letter_code
_entity_poly.pdbx_strand_id
1 'polypeptide(L)'
;MSRYKKNDVTIKSEKKENYTAKCEAAAEKDTSEKIVIAGFGPAGLFAAYELALSGYKPLVIERGLDVDSRKKSVEHFWKTGELDTESNVSFGEGGAGTF
;
A
#
# COMPACT_ATOMS: atom_id res chain seq x y z
N MET A 1 -1.41 -26.45 34.27
CA MET A 1 -0.26 -26.48 33.35
C MET A 1 -0.75 -26.84 31.96
N SER A 2 -0.90 -25.86 31.10
CA SER A 2 -1.33 -26.05 29.70
C SER A 2 -0.13 -26.51 28.88
N ARG A 3 -0.21 -27.75 28.35
CA ARG A 3 0.78 -28.25 27.40
C ARG A 3 0.42 -27.66 26.02
N TYR A 4 1.10 -26.62 25.61
CA TYR A 4 1.14 -26.24 24.20
C TYR A 4 1.86 -27.34 23.42
N LYS A 5 1.16 -28.15 22.67
CA LYS A 5 1.75 -28.97 21.63
C LYS A 5 2.31 -28.01 20.58
N LYS A 6 3.65 -27.99 20.43
CA LYS A 6 4.29 -27.42 19.23
C LYS A 6 3.76 -28.22 18.05
N ASN A 7 2.88 -27.62 17.26
CA ASN A 7 2.62 -28.12 15.93
C ASN A 7 3.86 -27.83 15.12
N ASP A 8 4.56 -28.85 14.70
CA ASP A 8 5.64 -28.74 13.74
C ASP A 8 5.07 -28.20 12.44
N VAL A 9 5.10 -26.88 12.28
CA VAL A 9 4.86 -26.25 11.00
C VAL A 9 6.11 -26.49 10.17
N THR A 10 6.10 -27.54 9.38
CA THR A 10 7.14 -27.76 8.36
C THR A 10 6.93 -26.69 7.32
N ILE A 11 7.68 -25.58 7.41
CA ILE A 11 7.78 -24.60 6.35
C ILE A 11 8.51 -25.31 5.22
N LYS A 12 7.76 -25.85 4.26
CA LYS A 12 8.35 -26.24 2.99
C LYS A 12 8.94 -24.95 2.40
N SER A 13 10.25 -24.92 2.26
CA SER A 13 10.91 -23.87 1.51
C SER A 13 10.40 -23.97 0.07
N GLU A 14 9.37 -23.21 -0.26
CA GLU A 14 9.05 -22.98 -1.65
C GLU A 14 10.30 -22.39 -2.31
N LYS A 15 10.68 -22.95 -3.44
CA LYS A 15 11.74 -22.38 -4.26
C LYS A 15 11.45 -20.89 -4.36
N LYS A 16 12.34 -20.07 -3.82
CA LYS A 16 12.36 -18.65 -4.13
C LYS A 16 12.53 -18.57 -5.65
N GLU A 17 11.43 -18.44 -6.36
CA GLU A 17 11.51 -17.92 -7.70
C GLU A 17 12.16 -16.56 -7.54
N ASN A 18 13.34 -16.40 -8.14
CA ASN A 18 14.01 -15.12 -8.16
C ASN A 18 13.10 -14.18 -8.94
N TYR A 19 12.28 -13.43 -8.20
CA TYR A 19 11.53 -12.31 -8.76
C TYR A 19 12.57 -11.25 -9.12
N THR A 20 13.11 -11.36 -10.30
CA THR A 20 13.85 -10.28 -10.93
C THR A 20 12.79 -9.26 -11.32
N ALA A 21 12.63 -8.23 -10.49
CA ALA A 21 11.87 -7.06 -10.88
C ALA A 21 12.43 -6.61 -12.23
N LYS A 22 11.63 -6.69 -13.29
CA LYS A 22 11.99 -6.11 -14.59
C LYS A 22 11.95 -4.60 -14.39
N CYS A 23 13.08 -4.02 -14.02
CA CYS A 23 13.24 -2.58 -13.79
C CYS A 23 13.22 -1.75 -15.10
N GLU A 24 12.92 -2.34 -16.23
CA GLU A 24 12.75 -1.60 -17.47
C GLU A 24 11.28 -1.29 -17.66
N ALA A 25 10.93 -0.02 -17.51
CA ALA A 25 9.58 0.44 -17.84
C ALA A 25 9.27 0.08 -19.29
N ALA A 26 8.19 -0.63 -19.51
CA ALA A 26 7.71 -0.93 -20.87
C ALA A 26 7.36 0.38 -21.59
N ALA A 27 7.41 0.36 -22.91
CA ALA A 27 6.92 1.49 -23.71
C ALA A 27 5.47 1.82 -23.32
N GLU A 28 5.15 3.11 -23.28
CA GLU A 28 3.82 3.59 -22.95
C GLU A 28 2.76 2.91 -23.82
N LYS A 29 1.73 2.37 -23.18
CA LYS A 29 0.59 1.77 -23.85
C LYS A 29 -0.50 2.81 -24.00
N ASP A 30 -0.87 3.11 -25.25
CA ASP A 30 -2.07 3.88 -25.54
C ASP A 30 -3.29 2.97 -25.38
N THR A 31 -3.98 3.10 -24.25
CA THR A 31 -5.22 2.38 -23.99
C THR A 31 -6.36 3.39 -23.94
N SER A 32 -7.41 3.13 -24.72
CA SER A 32 -8.65 3.91 -24.65
C SER A 32 -9.37 3.76 -23.31
N GLU A 33 -9.07 2.70 -22.57
CA GLU A 33 -9.63 2.42 -21.26
C GLU A 33 -8.70 2.91 -20.16
N LYS A 34 -9.26 3.63 -19.19
CA LYS A 34 -8.53 4.08 -18.00
C LYS A 34 -8.65 3.04 -16.90
N ILE A 35 -7.50 2.59 -16.40
CA ILE A 35 -7.45 1.74 -15.22
C ILE A 35 -7.55 2.64 -14.01
N VAL A 36 -8.56 2.40 -13.17
CA VAL A 36 -8.77 3.14 -11.92
C VAL A 36 -8.47 2.23 -10.74
N ILE A 37 -7.65 2.70 -9.82
CA ILE A 37 -7.32 2.03 -8.56
C ILE A 37 -7.96 2.82 -7.43
N ALA A 38 -8.86 2.19 -6.68
CA ALA A 38 -9.49 2.78 -5.51
C ALA A 38 -8.68 2.45 -4.25
N GLY A 39 -8.08 3.47 -3.66
CA GLY A 39 -7.22 3.38 -2.49
C GLY A 39 -5.72 3.34 -2.82
N PHE A 40 -4.92 4.08 -2.04
CA PHE A 40 -3.46 4.15 -2.18
C PHE A 40 -2.75 3.64 -0.93
N GLY A 41 -3.31 2.58 -0.33
CA GLY A 41 -2.63 1.75 0.64
C GLY A 41 -1.65 0.79 -0.06
N PRO A 42 -1.03 -0.15 0.68
CA PRO A 42 -0.02 -1.05 0.12
C PRO A 42 -0.47 -1.78 -1.15
N ALA A 43 -1.69 -2.30 -1.17
CA ALA A 43 -2.22 -3.02 -2.34
C ALA A 43 -2.36 -2.12 -3.57
N GLY A 44 -2.97 -0.94 -3.41
CA GLY A 44 -3.15 0.03 -4.49
C GLY A 44 -1.83 0.59 -5.00
N LEU A 45 -0.89 0.85 -4.08
CA LEU A 45 0.44 1.32 -4.41
C LEU A 45 1.20 0.31 -5.29
N PHE A 46 1.25 -0.96 -4.88
CA PHE A 46 1.92 -2.00 -5.66
C PHE A 46 1.21 -2.28 -6.98
N ALA A 47 -0.13 -2.26 -7.01
CA ALA A 47 -0.88 -2.39 -8.25
C ALA A 47 -0.56 -1.24 -9.23
N ALA A 48 -0.53 0.00 -8.75
CA ALA A 48 -0.17 1.16 -9.55
C ALA A 48 1.27 1.06 -10.09
N TYR A 49 2.20 0.64 -9.24
CA TYR A 49 3.59 0.45 -9.57
C TYR A 49 3.77 -0.59 -10.69
N GLU A 50 3.19 -1.78 -10.54
CA GLU A 50 3.28 -2.86 -11.54
C GLU A 50 2.63 -2.46 -12.88
N LEU A 51 1.49 -1.77 -12.83
CA LEU A 51 0.85 -1.25 -14.03
C LEU A 51 1.71 -0.20 -14.73
N ALA A 52 2.32 0.71 -13.97
CA ALA A 52 3.21 1.72 -14.52
C ALA A 52 4.45 1.09 -15.17
N LEU A 53 5.07 0.10 -14.52
CA LEU A 53 6.18 -0.66 -15.11
C LEU A 53 5.77 -1.39 -16.40
N SER A 54 4.52 -1.81 -16.47
CA SER A 54 3.95 -2.46 -17.67
C SER A 54 3.53 -1.48 -18.77
N GLY A 55 3.78 -0.17 -18.59
CA GLY A 55 3.51 0.87 -19.57
C GLY A 55 2.09 1.45 -19.53
N TYR A 56 1.30 1.11 -18.51
CA TYR A 56 -0.02 1.70 -18.29
C TYR A 56 0.08 3.00 -17.48
N LYS A 57 -0.98 3.83 -17.56
CA LYS A 57 -1.13 5.05 -16.74
C LYS A 57 -2.36 4.91 -15.84
N PRO A 58 -2.27 4.18 -14.72
CA PRO A 58 -3.40 4.05 -13.83
C PRO A 58 -3.74 5.38 -13.15
N LEU A 59 -5.03 5.62 -12.97
CA LEU A 59 -5.53 6.69 -12.11
C LEU A 59 -5.76 6.13 -10.71
N VAL A 60 -5.03 6.65 -9.73
CA VAL A 60 -5.20 6.25 -8.33
C VAL A 60 -6.08 7.28 -7.62
N ILE A 61 -7.10 6.79 -6.92
CA ILE A 61 -8.01 7.60 -6.11
C ILE A 61 -7.79 7.21 -4.64
N GLU A 62 -7.36 8.15 -3.81
CA GLU A 62 -7.21 7.98 -2.37
C GLU A 62 -8.18 8.90 -1.63
N ARG A 63 -8.86 8.37 -0.62
CA ARG A 63 -9.81 9.12 0.20
C ARG A 63 -9.09 9.98 1.23
N GLY A 64 -8.06 9.44 1.84
CA GLY A 64 -7.30 10.10 2.90
C GLY A 64 -6.36 11.16 2.36
N LEU A 65 -5.78 11.91 3.27
CA LEU A 65 -4.82 12.98 2.95
C LEU A 65 -3.47 12.38 2.49
N ASP A 66 -2.70 13.22 1.80
CA ASP A 66 -1.28 12.96 1.54
C ASP A 66 -0.48 12.83 2.84
N VAL A 67 0.72 12.24 2.75
CA VAL A 67 1.55 11.93 3.93
C VAL A 67 1.85 13.18 4.77
N ASP A 68 2.21 14.29 4.15
CA ASP A 68 2.60 15.50 4.85
C ASP A 68 1.42 16.14 5.60
N SER A 69 0.26 16.16 4.99
CA SER A 69 -0.98 16.68 5.59
C SER A 69 -1.46 15.75 6.71
N ARG A 70 -1.41 14.43 6.50
CA ARG A 70 -1.79 13.44 7.50
C ARG A 70 -0.90 13.49 8.73
N LYS A 71 0.39 13.69 8.57
CA LYS A 71 1.33 13.86 9.68
C LYS A 71 0.88 14.95 10.65
N LYS A 72 0.41 16.09 10.15
CA LYS A 72 -0.12 17.17 10.98
C LYS A 72 -1.36 16.75 11.76
N SER A 73 -2.28 16.02 11.14
CA SER A 73 -3.48 15.50 11.81
C SER A 73 -3.12 14.49 12.91
N VAL A 74 -2.14 13.62 12.66
CA VAL A 74 -1.65 12.64 13.65
C VAL A 74 -0.96 13.35 14.82
N GLU A 75 -0.10 14.32 14.55
CA GLU A 75 0.56 15.12 15.61
C GLU A 75 -0.45 15.90 16.44
N HIS A 76 -1.49 16.45 15.81
CA HIS A 76 -2.59 17.12 16.52
C HIS A 76 -3.31 16.15 17.46
N PHE A 77 -3.69 14.97 16.96
CA PHE A 77 -4.31 13.94 17.77
C PHE A 77 -3.47 13.54 18.99
N TRP A 78 -2.17 13.34 18.80
CA TRP A 78 -1.29 12.97 19.92
C TRP A 78 -1.14 14.08 20.97
N LYS A 79 -1.27 15.34 20.56
CA LYS A 79 -1.19 16.48 21.49
C LYS A 79 -2.48 16.78 22.20
N THR A 80 -3.61 16.60 21.54
CA THR A 80 -4.93 17.07 22.03
C THR A 80 -5.89 15.95 22.39
N GLY A 81 -5.70 14.75 21.84
CA GLY A 81 -6.65 13.65 21.91
C GLY A 81 -7.84 13.78 20.93
N GLU A 82 -7.88 14.84 20.12
CA GLU A 82 -8.95 15.05 19.14
C GLU A 82 -8.66 14.26 17.87
N LEU A 83 -9.48 13.23 17.61
CA LEU A 83 -9.35 12.37 16.44
C LEU A 83 -10.05 13.00 15.23
N ASP A 84 -9.29 13.22 14.16
CA ASP A 84 -9.86 13.46 12.84
C ASP A 84 -10.28 12.13 12.21
N THR A 85 -11.58 11.96 11.98
CA THR A 85 -12.14 10.73 11.39
C THR A 85 -11.81 10.57 9.90
N GLU A 86 -11.43 11.65 9.22
CA GLU A 86 -11.08 11.66 7.80
C GLU A 86 -9.57 11.65 7.56
N SER A 87 -8.75 11.85 8.61
CA SER A 87 -7.30 11.88 8.50
C SER A 87 -6.63 11.43 9.80
N ASN A 88 -6.13 10.20 9.83
CA ASN A 88 -5.52 9.61 11.03
C ASN A 88 -4.49 8.52 10.67
N VAL A 89 -4.02 7.79 11.67
CA VAL A 89 -3.00 6.73 11.51
C VAL A 89 -3.47 5.52 10.71
N SER A 90 -4.79 5.35 10.51
CA SER A 90 -5.37 4.11 9.98
C SER A 90 -5.43 4.07 8.46
N PHE A 91 -5.51 5.22 7.79
CA PHE A 91 -5.65 5.28 6.33
C PHE A 91 -5.12 6.59 5.75
N GLY A 92 -4.98 6.62 4.43
CA GLY A 92 -4.45 7.71 3.63
C GLY A 92 -3.34 7.23 2.71
N GLU A 93 -2.65 8.14 2.06
CA GLU A 93 -1.55 7.84 1.16
C GLU A 93 -0.52 6.92 1.82
N GLY A 94 -0.21 5.80 1.17
CA GLY A 94 0.72 4.79 1.67
C GLY A 94 0.14 3.83 2.70
N GLY A 95 -1.11 4.05 3.16
CA GLY A 95 -1.81 3.20 4.11
C GLY A 95 -1.47 3.46 5.58
N ALA A 96 -1.90 2.56 6.46
CA ALA A 96 -1.70 2.67 7.89
C ALA A 96 -0.22 2.75 8.27
N GLY A 97 0.11 3.70 9.16
CA GLY A 97 1.47 3.89 9.67
C GLY A 97 2.41 4.68 8.76
N THR A 98 1.95 5.20 7.65
CA THR A 98 2.73 6.10 6.78
C THR A 98 2.48 7.55 7.18
N PHE A 99 3.32 8.09 8.04
CA PHE A 99 3.22 9.46 8.54
C PHE A 99 4.53 9.95 9.18
#